data_391562a203259aa1c234bc3139d60df0
#
_entry.id   391562a203259aa1c234bc3139d60df0
#
_cell.length_a   1.000
_cell.length_b   1.000
_cell.length_c   1.000
_cell.angle_alpha   90.00
_cell.angle_beta   90.00
_cell.angle_gamma   90.00
#
_symmetry.space_group_name_H-M   'P 1'
#
loop_
_entity.id
_entity.type
_entity.pdbx_description
1 polymer ?
#
loop_
_entity_poly.entity_id
_entity_poly.type
_entity_poly.pdbx_seq_one_letter_code
_entity_poly.pdbx_strand_id
1 'polypeptide(L)'
;MKGVIKVVNLGDGVGVIADSYWQAKKAIAAVTVTYSSSEWDNTNSESIMAQFRTDMDKAVTNGDEETDFSEGEARNVIASADNVITAEYSVPYLAHITMEPINSKALVKDGKVEVWGGTQNALGIKAAIAEDLDIDKENVVVNNVYLGGRFGRRAMTDYPIQAVKSASALPRVAVKMIWSRE
;
A
#
# COMPACT_ATOMS: atom_id res chain seq x y z
N MET A 1 26.90 -11.82 1.20
CA MET A 1 27.35 -11.11 -0.03
C MET A 1 28.10 -9.87 0.40
N LYS A 2 29.11 -9.43 -0.39
CA LYS A 2 29.89 -8.21 -0.08
C LYS A 2 28.99 -6.99 -0.09
N GLY A 3 29.14 -6.12 0.92
CA GLY A 3 28.35 -4.91 1.08
C GLY A 3 26.96 -5.11 1.68
N VAL A 4 26.51 -6.33 1.96
CA VAL A 4 25.28 -6.58 2.72
C VAL A 4 25.55 -6.35 4.20
N ILE A 5 24.78 -5.49 4.83
CA ILE A 5 24.90 -5.10 6.24
C ILE A 5 23.95 -5.94 7.08
N LYS A 6 22.68 -6.07 6.66
CA LYS A 6 21.65 -6.77 7.42
C LYS A 6 20.52 -7.29 6.53
N VAL A 7 19.94 -8.40 6.92
CA VAL A 7 18.65 -8.91 6.42
C VAL A 7 17.63 -8.68 7.51
N VAL A 8 16.48 -8.13 7.16
CA VAL A 8 15.44 -7.71 8.09
C VAL A 8 14.14 -8.41 7.76
N ASN A 9 13.51 -9.01 8.75
CA ASN A 9 12.14 -9.49 8.65
C ASN A 9 11.21 -8.27 8.81
N LEU A 10 10.37 -8.02 7.81
CA LEU A 10 9.40 -6.89 7.79
C LEU A 10 8.00 -7.32 8.26
N GLY A 11 7.80 -8.61 8.55
CA GLY A 11 6.52 -9.21 8.90
C GLY A 11 5.91 -9.93 7.71
N ASP A 12 5.53 -9.20 6.70
CA ASP A 12 4.93 -9.65 5.44
C ASP A 12 5.95 -9.81 4.30
N GLY A 13 7.22 -9.55 4.58
CA GLY A 13 8.29 -9.61 3.60
C GLY A 13 9.68 -9.57 4.22
N VAL A 14 10.68 -9.47 3.35
CA VAL A 14 12.10 -9.41 3.72
C VAL A 14 12.74 -8.16 3.14
N GLY A 15 13.45 -7.41 3.99
CA GLY A 15 14.29 -6.27 3.59
C GLY A 15 15.77 -6.62 3.62
N VAL A 16 16.56 -6.04 2.72
CA VAL A 16 18.02 -6.14 2.74
C VAL A 16 18.64 -4.76 2.82
N ILE A 17 19.46 -4.54 3.83
CA ILE A 17 20.25 -3.32 4.00
C ILE A 17 21.67 -3.57 3.49
N ALA A 18 22.17 -2.69 2.65
CA ALA A 18 23.51 -2.78 2.08
C ALA A 18 24.12 -1.38 1.89
N ASP A 19 25.42 -1.33 1.58
CA ASP A 19 26.15 -0.09 1.32
C ASP A 19 25.60 0.69 0.12
N SER A 20 24.94 0.00 -0.81
CA SER A 20 24.30 0.63 -1.97
C SER A 20 23.02 -0.09 -2.38
N TYR A 21 22.13 0.64 -3.07
CA TYR A 21 20.89 0.06 -3.63
C TYR A 21 21.17 -1.16 -4.52
N TRP A 22 22.21 -1.12 -5.34
CA TRP A 22 22.53 -2.21 -6.25
C TRP A 22 22.95 -3.49 -5.52
N GLN A 23 23.70 -3.35 -4.43
CA GLN A 23 24.06 -4.50 -3.58
C GLN A 23 22.84 -5.05 -2.85
N ALA A 24 21.94 -4.18 -2.34
CA ALA A 24 20.69 -4.59 -1.74
C ALA A 24 19.80 -5.31 -2.76
N LYS A 25 19.63 -4.77 -3.98
CA LYS A 25 18.84 -5.38 -5.05
C LYS A 25 19.37 -6.77 -5.44
N LYS A 26 20.68 -6.93 -5.60
CA LYS A 26 21.29 -8.24 -5.87
C LYS A 26 21.09 -9.22 -4.73
N ALA A 27 21.17 -8.75 -3.50
CA ALA A 27 21.04 -9.62 -2.34
C ALA A 27 19.59 -10.07 -2.13
N ILE A 28 18.60 -9.17 -2.29
CA ILE A 28 17.19 -9.56 -2.17
C ILE A 28 16.78 -10.55 -3.27
N ALA A 29 17.32 -10.43 -4.48
CA ALA A 29 17.06 -11.40 -5.56
C ALA A 29 17.65 -12.80 -5.28
N ALA A 30 18.57 -12.93 -4.34
CA ALA A 30 19.13 -14.21 -3.91
C ALA A 30 18.41 -14.82 -2.69
N VAL A 31 17.41 -14.14 -2.15
CA VAL A 31 16.60 -14.68 -1.02
C VAL A 31 15.58 -15.66 -1.57
N THR A 32 15.56 -16.85 -0.99
CA THR A 32 14.49 -17.82 -1.23
C THR A 32 13.44 -17.67 -0.15
N VAL A 33 12.19 -17.43 -0.56
CA VAL A 33 11.06 -17.28 0.35
C VAL A 33 10.10 -18.45 0.14
N THR A 34 9.70 -19.08 1.23
CA THR A 34 8.63 -20.09 1.22
C THR A 34 7.41 -19.49 1.91
N TYR A 35 6.31 -19.44 1.19
CA TYR A 35 5.04 -18.95 1.71
C TYR A 35 4.21 -20.09 2.28
N SER A 36 3.50 -19.82 3.37
CA SER A 36 2.43 -20.72 3.85
C SER A 36 1.19 -20.56 2.97
N SER A 37 0.40 -21.62 2.86
CA SER A 37 -0.88 -21.56 2.16
C SER A 37 -1.84 -20.57 2.83
N SER A 38 -2.64 -19.90 2.02
CA SER A 38 -3.71 -18.99 2.46
C SER A 38 -5.01 -19.29 1.73
N GLU A 39 -6.12 -18.78 2.23
CA GLU A 39 -7.42 -18.85 1.55
C GLU A 39 -7.44 -18.13 0.19
N TRP A 40 -6.47 -17.24 -0.04
CA TRP A 40 -6.36 -16.43 -1.25
C TRP A 40 -5.48 -17.04 -2.35
N ASP A 41 -4.89 -18.20 -2.14
CA ASP A 41 -3.93 -18.83 -3.08
C ASP A 41 -4.53 -19.07 -4.48
N ASN A 42 -5.86 -19.25 -4.56
CA ASN A 42 -6.57 -19.47 -5.81
C ASN A 42 -7.28 -18.21 -6.32
N THR A 43 -7.05 -17.06 -5.69
CA THR A 43 -7.68 -15.79 -6.10
C THR A 43 -6.97 -15.24 -7.33
N ASN A 44 -7.73 -14.90 -8.35
CA ASN A 44 -7.26 -14.28 -9.57
C ASN A 44 -8.24 -13.22 -10.07
N SER A 45 -7.86 -12.47 -11.09
CA SER A 45 -8.68 -11.37 -11.61
C SER A 45 -10.08 -11.83 -12.06
N GLU A 46 -10.18 -13.02 -12.63
CA GLU A 46 -11.47 -13.57 -13.10
C GLU A 46 -12.39 -13.87 -11.91
N SER A 47 -11.87 -14.54 -10.87
CA SER A 47 -12.66 -14.84 -9.66
C SER A 47 -13.10 -13.58 -8.92
N ILE A 48 -12.24 -12.55 -8.85
CA ILE A 48 -12.58 -11.26 -8.24
C ILE A 48 -13.70 -10.57 -9.03
N MET A 49 -13.59 -10.51 -10.35
CA MET A 49 -14.61 -9.88 -11.19
C MET A 49 -15.94 -10.64 -11.16
N ALA A 50 -15.91 -11.96 -11.08
CA ALA A 50 -17.12 -12.78 -10.90
C ALA A 50 -17.77 -12.51 -9.53
N GLN A 51 -16.97 -12.37 -8.48
CA GLN A 51 -17.47 -12.00 -7.15
C GLN A 51 -18.12 -10.62 -7.16
N PHE A 52 -17.49 -9.62 -7.80
CA PHE A 52 -18.08 -8.28 -7.90
C PHE A 52 -19.45 -8.27 -8.58
N ARG A 53 -19.62 -9.04 -9.69
CA ARG A 53 -20.93 -9.16 -10.33
C ARG A 53 -21.96 -9.76 -9.38
N THR A 54 -21.59 -10.84 -8.70
CA THR A 54 -22.46 -11.49 -7.73
C THR A 54 -22.87 -10.54 -6.59
N ASP A 55 -21.94 -9.73 -6.09
CA ASP A 55 -22.20 -8.80 -4.99
C ASP A 55 -23.06 -7.61 -5.44
N MET A 56 -22.83 -7.11 -6.66
CA MET A 56 -23.68 -6.09 -7.27
C MET A 56 -25.14 -6.59 -7.43
N ASP A 57 -25.32 -7.79 -7.98
CA ASP A 57 -26.65 -8.38 -8.17
C ASP A 57 -27.38 -8.58 -6.83
N LYS A 58 -26.68 -9.03 -5.80
CA LYS A 58 -27.23 -9.18 -4.45
C LYS A 58 -27.61 -7.83 -3.84
N ALA A 59 -26.73 -6.83 -3.94
CA ALA A 59 -26.98 -5.51 -3.38
C ALA A 59 -28.24 -4.90 -4.02
N VAL A 60 -28.36 -4.96 -5.34
CA VAL A 60 -29.55 -4.46 -6.07
C VAL A 60 -30.80 -5.22 -5.64
N THR A 61 -30.73 -6.56 -5.52
CA THR A 61 -31.88 -7.41 -5.17
C THR A 61 -32.35 -7.17 -3.74
N ASN A 62 -31.43 -7.03 -2.80
CA ASN A 62 -31.73 -6.86 -1.38
C ASN A 62 -32.01 -5.41 -1.01
N GLY A 63 -31.64 -4.45 -1.83
CA GLY A 63 -31.72 -3.02 -1.52
C GLY A 63 -30.66 -2.57 -0.50
N ASP A 64 -29.54 -3.30 -0.43
CA ASP A 64 -28.45 -3.09 0.53
C ASP A 64 -27.35 -2.15 -0.01
N GLU A 65 -27.62 -1.40 -1.10
CA GLU A 65 -26.65 -0.46 -1.64
C GLU A 65 -26.41 0.69 -0.66
N GLU A 66 -25.16 0.86 -0.26
CA GLU A 66 -24.73 2.10 0.38
C GLU A 66 -24.88 3.26 -0.62
N THR A 67 -25.66 4.26 -0.25
CA THR A 67 -25.94 5.40 -1.10
C THR A 67 -25.33 6.64 -0.49
N ASP A 68 -24.23 7.14 -1.04
CA ASP A 68 -23.61 8.40 -0.62
C ASP A 68 -24.51 9.62 -0.90
N PHE A 69 -25.30 9.52 -1.96
CA PHE A 69 -26.24 10.57 -2.36
C PHE A 69 -27.49 9.96 -2.98
N SER A 70 -28.67 10.40 -2.55
CA SER A 70 -29.97 9.99 -3.12
C SER A 70 -30.86 11.20 -3.30
N GLU A 71 -31.37 11.39 -4.51
CA GLU A 71 -32.36 12.41 -4.85
C GLU A 71 -33.42 11.82 -5.81
N GLY A 72 -34.70 12.07 -5.53
CA GLY A 72 -35.81 11.59 -6.34
C GLY A 72 -36.11 10.10 -6.12
N GLU A 73 -36.87 9.51 -7.05
CA GLU A 73 -37.45 8.16 -7.00
C GLU A 73 -36.95 7.28 -8.18
N ALA A 74 -35.63 7.26 -8.41
CA ALA A 74 -35.05 6.64 -9.62
C ALA A 74 -35.49 5.18 -9.83
N ARG A 75 -35.57 4.36 -8.77
CA ARG A 75 -36.02 2.95 -8.85
C ARG A 75 -37.44 2.82 -9.39
N ASN A 76 -38.37 3.65 -8.86
CA ASN A 76 -39.77 3.62 -9.28
C ASN A 76 -39.92 4.08 -10.73
N VAL A 77 -39.14 5.10 -11.13
CA VAL A 77 -39.13 5.61 -12.50
C VAL A 77 -38.60 4.55 -13.48
N ILE A 78 -37.49 3.89 -13.16
CA ILE A 78 -36.93 2.82 -14.00
C ILE A 78 -37.90 1.63 -14.10
N ALA A 79 -38.52 1.23 -12.98
CA ALA A 79 -39.46 0.08 -12.98
C ALA A 79 -40.73 0.35 -13.81
N SER A 80 -41.11 1.61 -14.01
CA SER A 80 -42.29 2.02 -14.79
C SER A 80 -41.97 2.54 -16.19
N ALA A 81 -40.69 2.59 -16.59
CA ALA A 81 -40.28 3.12 -17.88
C ALA A 81 -40.58 2.16 -19.03
N ASP A 82 -41.10 2.68 -20.15
CA ASP A 82 -41.37 1.92 -21.37
C ASP A 82 -40.11 1.35 -22.03
N ASN A 83 -38.98 2.08 -21.85
CA ASN A 83 -37.69 1.71 -22.40
C ASN A 83 -36.60 1.86 -21.33
N VAL A 84 -35.90 0.77 -21.00
CA VAL A 84 -34.75 0.76 -20.08
C VAL A 84 -33.52 0.29 -20.85
N ILE A 85 -32.42 1.08 -20.75
CA ILE A 85 -31.12 0.70 -21.29
C ILE A 85 -30.25 0.25 -20.13
N THR A 86 -29.73 -0.95 -20.26
CA THR A 86 -28.80 -1.53 -19.26
C THR A 86 -27.42 -1.68 -19.90
N ALA A 87 -26.37 -1.33 -19.16
CA ALA A 87 -24.99 -1.51 -19.59
C ALA A 87 -24.11 -1.88 -18.38
N GLU A 88 -23.16 -2.78 -18.60
CA GLU A 88 -22.12 -3.15 -17.65
C GLU A 88 -20.77 -2.60 -18.13
N TYR A 89 -20.02 -1.99 -17.23
CA TYR A 89 -18.67 -1.50 -17.49
C TYR A 89 -17.71 -2.15 -16.51
N SER A 90 -16.59 -2.68 -17.01
CA SER A 90 -15.52 -3.23 -16.18
C SER A 90 -14.16 -2.64 -16.55
N VAL A 91 -13.32 -2.45 -15.56
CA VAL A 91 -11.95 -1.99 -15.73
C VAL A 91 -10.99 -2.93 -14.98
N PRO A 92 -9.81 -3.24 -15.53
CA PRO A 92 -8.84 -4.07 -14.84
C PRO A 92 -8.18 -3.29 -13.70
N TYR A 93 -7.62 -4.01 -12.74
CA TYR A 93 -6.70 -3.42 -11.78
C TYR A 93 -5.43 -2.96 -12.50
N LEU A 94 -5.03 -1.72 -12.28
CA LEU A 94 -3.85 -1.13 -12.89
C LEU A 94 -2.85 -0.70 -11.81
N ALA A 95 -1.56 -0.98 -12.05
CA ALA A 95 -0.50 -0.40 -11.22
C ALA A 95 -0.42 1.12 -11.45
N HIS A 96 -0.21 1.88 -10.39
CA HIS A 96 -0.15 3.34 -10.44
C HIS A 96 1.06 3.88 -11.22
N ILE A 97 2.11 3.11 -11.36
CA ILE A 97 3.36 3.36 -12.15
C ILE A 97 3.82 4.82 -12.06
N THR A 98 4.07 5.30 -10.86
CA THR A 98 4.65 6.63 -10.67
C THR A 98 6.04 6.71 -11.29
N MET A 99 6.40 7.83 -11.94
CA MET A 99 7.71 7.98 -12.59
C MET A 99 8.86 7.85 -11.58
N GLU A 100 8.72 8.44 -10.40
CA GLU A 100 9.61 8.20 -9.29
C GLU A 100 9.26 6.86 -8.62
N PRO A 101 10.18 5.87 -8.54
CA PRO A 101 9.96 4.66 -7.77
C PRO A 101 9.59 4.97 -6.32
N ILE A 102 8.71 4.16 -5.74
CA ILE A 102 8.30 4.32 -4.34
C ILE A 102 9.54 4.24 -3.45
N ASN A 103 9.73 5.23 -2.62
CA ASN A 103 10.86 5.29 -1.71
C ASN A 103 10.52 6.06 -0.43
N SER A 104 11.25 5.76 0.62
CA SER A 104 11.23 6.48 1.88
C SER A 104 12.59 6.35 2.58
N LYS A 105 13.00 7.38 3.29
CA LYS A 105 14.16 7.35 4.18
C LYS A 105 13.67 7.44 5.62
N ALA A 106 14.23 6.61 6.50
CA ALA A 106 13.90 6.64 7.91
C ALA A 106 15.16 6.63 8.78
N LEU A 107 15.06 7.29 9.93
CA LEU A 107 16.06 7.27 11.00
C LEU A 107 15.34 6.98 12.30
N VAL A 108 15.79 5.95 13.01
CA VAL A 108 15.33 5.62 14.36
C VAL A 108 16.46 5.90 15.34
N LYS A 109 16.22 6.80 16.29
CA LYS A 109 17.24 7.21 17.24
C LYS A 109 16.60 7.63 18.56
N ASP A 110 17.09 7.06 19.67
CA ASP A 110 16.75 7.45 21.05
C ASP A 110 15.22 7.53 21.29
N GLY A 111 14.47 6.51 20.82
CA GLY A 111 13.01 6.41 20.94
C GLY A 111 12.23 7.32 19.97
N LYS A 112 12.90 8.03 19.08
CA LYS A 112 12.29 8.91 18.07
C LYS A 112 12.47 8.35 16.68
N VAL A 113 11.48 8.64 15.82
CA VAL A 113 11.48 8.26 14.42
C VAL A 113 11.36 9.49 13.56
N GLU A 114 12.24 9.62 12.59
CA GLU A 114 12.17 10.65 11.58
C GLU A 114 12.12 10.02 10.18
N VAL A 115 11.14 10.43 9.40
CA VAL A 115 10.89 9.89 8.05
C VAL A 115 10.92 11.01 7.03
N TRP A 116 11.54 10.76 5.88
CA TRP A 116 11.52 11.62 4.70
C TRP A 116 10.97 10.82 3.51
N GLY A 117 9.95 11.34 2.88
CA GLY A 117 9.34 10.72 1.69
C GLY A 117 8.27 11.61 1.09
N GLY A 118 8.05 11.48 -0.20
CA GLY A 118 6.92 12.12 -0.86
C GLY A 118 5.64 11.36 -0.54
N THR A 119 4.68 12.01 0.12
CA THR A 119 3.40 11.39 0.52
C THR A 119 2.20 12.30 0.27
N GLN A 120 1.03 11.69 0.10
CA GLN A 120 -0.27 12.36 0.04
C GLN A 120 -0.96 12.39 1.41
N ASN A 121 -0.41 11.68 2.42
CA ASN A 121 -1.04 11.46 3.71
C ASN A 121 -0.01 11.46 4.85
N ALA A 122 0.65 12.59 5.08
CA ALA A 122 1.70 12.70 6.10
C ALA A 122 1.19 12.42 7.53
N LEU A 123 -0.03 12.87 7.85
CA LEU A 123 -0.64 12.64 9.17
C LEU A 123 -1.03 11.19 9.38
N GLY A 124 -1.58 10.52 8.37
CA GLY A 124 -1.90 9.10 8.43
C GLY A 124 -0.64 8.24 8.56
N ILE A 125 0.43 8.58 7.84
CA ILE A 125 1.73 7.90 7.97
C ILE A 125 2.30 8.08 9.39
N LYS A 126 2.25 9.30 9.94
CA LYS A 126 2.67 9.57 11.32
C LYS A 126 1.92 8.69 12.33
N ALA A 127 0.59 8.58 12.17
CA ALA A 127 -0.25 7.76 13.04
C ALA A 127 0.07 6.27 12.90
N ALA A 128 0.19 5.77 11.68
CA ALA A 128 0.47 4.36 11.40
C ALA A 128 1.87 3.92 11.90
N ILE A 129 2.88 4.79 11.79
CA ILE A 129 4.22 4.50 12.34
C ILE A 129 4.19 4.45 13.87
N ALA A 130 3.47 5.37 14.52
CA ALA A 130 3.35 5.40 15.96
C ALA A 130 2.66 4.13 16.48
N GLU A 131 1.61 3.67 15.80
CA GLU A 131 0.90 2.42 16.10
C GLU A 131 1.79 1.18 15.86
N ASP A 132 2.46 1.08 14.71
CA ASP A 132 3.32 -0.09 14.36
C ASP A 132 4.49 -0.28 15.33
N LEU A 133 5.00 0.80 15.91
CA LEU A 133 6.13 0.78 16.85
C LEU A 133 5.71 0.88 18.33
N ASP A 134 4.44 1.03 18.61
CA ASP A 134 3.89 1.27 19.98
C ASP A 134 4.59 2.44 20.68
N ILE A 135 4.65 3.60 20.02
CA ILE A 135 5.23 4.84 20.54
C ILE A 135 4.27 6.03 20.41
N ASP A 136 4.49 7.07 21.20
CA ASP A 136 3.71 8.30 21.10
C ASP A 136 3.92 8.98 19.74
N LYS A 137 2.84 9.54 19.17
CA LYS A 137 2.88 10.29 17.89
C LYS A 137 3.85 11.47 17.90
N GLU A 138 4.07 12.07 19.06
CA GLU A 138 5.01 13.17 19.28
C GLU A 138 6.46 12.76 18.99
N ASN A 139 6.76 11.48 19.11
CA ASN A 139 8.07 10.91 18.81
C ASN A 139 8.27 10.58 17.31
N VAL A 140 7.26 10.82 16.47
CA VAL A 140 7.31 10.58 15.02
C VAL A 140 7.28 11.91 14.27
N VAL A 141 8.28 12.16 13.43
CA VAL A 141 8.35 13.30 12.52
C VAL A 141 8.30 12.81 11.08
N VAL A 142 7.37 13.33 10.29
CA VAL A 142 7.27 13.04 8.86
C VAL A 142 7.58 14.31 8.07
N ASN A 143 8.72 14.28 7.40
CA ASN A 143 9.18 15.34 6.50
C ASN A 143 8.66 15.03 5.09
N ASN A 144 7.56 15.67 4.69
CA ASN A 144 7.03 15.51 3.35
C ASN A 144 7.90 16.28 2.35
N VAL A 145 8.35 15.58 1.30
CA VAL A 145 9.19 16.14 0.24
C VAL A 145 8.43 16.10 -1.10
N TYR A 146 8.97 16.75 -2.13
CA TYR A 146 8.43 16.65 -3.47
C TYR A 146 8.37 15.19 -3.95
N LEU A 147 7.36 14.87 -4.76
CA LEU A 147 7.12 13.54 -5.27
C LEU A 147 6.93 13.53 -6.79
N GLY A 148 7.48 12.51 -7.43
CA GLY A 148 7.44 12.30 -8.88
C GLY A 148 6.27 11.41 -9.33
N GLY A 149 5.05 11.86 -9.07
CA GLY A 149 3.82 11.14 -9.33
C GLY A 149 3.24 10.51 -8.07
N ARG A 150 1.90 10.41 -8.01
CA ARG A 150 1.19 9.95 -6.80
C ARG A 150 0.01 9.02 -7.11
N PHE A 151 -1.01 9.45 -7.85
CA PHE A 151 -2.18 8.69 -8.30
C PHE A 151 -2.91 7.88 -7.20
N GLY A 152 -2.90 8.36 -5.94
CA GLY A 152 -3.42 7.64 -4.77
C GLY A 152 -2.40 6.72 -4.08
N ARG A 153 -1.43 6.15 -4.79
CA ARG A 153 -0.48 5.16 -4.25
C ARG A 153 0.34 5.67 -3.07
N ARG A 154 0.68 6.96 -3.06
CA ARG A 154 1.48 7.56 -1.97
C ARG A 154 0.64 8.01 -0.77
N ALA A 155 -0.65 7.69 -0.73
CA ALA A 155 -1.47 7.80 0.48
C ALA A 155 -1.31 6.57 1.41
N MET A 156 -0.84 5.44 0.87
CA MET A 156 -0.63 4.20 1.62
C MET A 156 0.53 4.32 2.61
N THR A 157 0.47 3.54 3.69
CA THR A 157 1.43 3.60 4.81
C THR A 157 2.50 2.51 4.74
N ASP A 158 2.38 1.56 3.85
CA ASP A 158 3.23 0.37 3.73
C ASP A 158 4.73 0.70 3.52
N TYR A 159 5.03 1.52 2.51
CA TYR A 159 6.43 1.85 2.18
C TYR A 159 7.17 2.66 3.26
N PRO A 160 6.57 3.63 3.98
CA PRO A 160 7.24 4.28 5.10
C PRO A 160 7.41 3.34 6.30
N ILE A 161 6.45 2.47 6.58
CA ILE A 161 6.55 1.46 7.65
C ILE A 161 7.71 0.51 7.36
N GLN A 162 7.85 0.01 6.14
CA GLN A 162 8.98 -0.84 5.75
C GLN A 162 10.32 -0.13 5.90
N ALA A 163 10.39 1.16 5.56
CA ALA A 163 11.60 1.96 5.78
C ALA A 163 11.93 2.10 7.27
N VAL A 164 10.92 2.34 8.11
CA VAL A 164 11.07 2.46 9.56
C VAL A 164 11.48 1.13 10.19
N LYS A 165 10.85 0.00 9.84
CA LYS A 165 11.25 -1.34 10.28
C LYS A 165 12.71 -1.65 9.92
N SER A 166 13.11 -1.28 8.71
CA SER A 166 14.51 -1.40 8.27
C SER A 166 15.45 -0.53 9.11
N ALA A 167 15.10 0.73 9.37
CA ALA A 167 15.89 1.63 10.19
C ALA A 167 15.93 1.22 11.68
N SER A 168 14.84 0.64 12.20
CA SER A 168 14.80 0.09 13.56
C SER A 168 15.78 -1.07 13.75
N ALA A 169 16.03 -1.83 12.69
CA ALA A 169 17.01 -2.90 12.70
C ALA A 169 18.48 -2.38 12.69
N LEU A 170 18.70 -1.10 12.41
CA LEU A 170 20.02 -0.43 12.38
C LEU A 170 19.93 0.95 13.04
N PRO A 171 19.72 1.03 14.37
CA PRO A 171 19.48 2.29 15.08
C PRO A 171 20.60 3.30 14.86
N ARG A 172 20.25 4.59 14.80
CA ARG A 172 21.15 5.74 14.58
C ARG A 172 21.75 5.83 13.19
N VAL A 173 21.37 4.94 12.26
CA VAL A 173 21.75 5.01 10.86
C VAL A 173 20.51 5.29 10.02
N ALA A 174 20.58 6.31 9.17
CA ALA A 174 19.50 6.58 8.25
C ALA A 174 19.47 5.53 7.13
N VAL A 175 18.34 4.86 6.96
CA VAL A 175 18.13 3.85 5.93
C VAL A 175 17.18 4.39 4.88
N LYS A 176 17.60 4.36 3.60
CA LYS A 176 16.71 4.68 2.47
C LYS A 176 16.25 3.40 1.80
N MET A 177 14.96 3.17 1.85
CA MET A 177 14.29 2.08 1.14
C MET A 177 13.84 2.58 -0.23
N ILE A 178 14.04 1.76 -1.25
CA ILE A 178 13.61 2.04 -2.63
C ILE A 178 13.03 0.74 -3.19
N TRP A 179 11.80 0.80 -3.69
CA TRP A 179 11.21 -0.31 -4.42
C TRP A 179 11.72 -0.34 -5.86
N SER A 180 11.89 -1.53 -6.43
CA SER A 180 12.03 -1.66 -7.87
C SER A 180 10.65 -1.60 -8.55
N ARG A 181 10.63 -1.48 -9.87
CA ARG A 181 9.41 -1.56 -10.67
C ARG A 181 9.14 -2.97 -11.19
N GLU A 182 10.01 -3.90 -10.82
CA GLU A 182 9.96 -5.30 -11.21
C GLU A 182 9.16 -6.12 -10.20
#